data_59c0c7a676ce88af222cc2a352ac349a
#
_entry.id   59c0c7a676ce88af222cc2a352ac349a
#
_cell.length_a   1.000
_cell.length_b   1.000
_cell.length_c   1.000
_cell.angle_alpha   90.00
_cell.angle_beta   90.00
_cell.angle_gamma   90.00
#
_symmetry.space_group_name_H-M   'P 1'
#
loop_
_entity.id
_entity.type
_entity.pdbx_description
1 polymer ?
#
loop_
_entity_poly.entity_id
_entity_poly.type
_entity_poly.pdbx_seq_one_letter_code
_entity_poly.pdbx_strand_id
1 'polypeptide(L)'
;FRTAEGQKQVPAMVAYLKDVLTRAGVPASDIATLDSGEAQAMLVRVPGRERGRPILFSAHMDVVDARPEDWERSPFTLLEENGVFYGRGTTDNKAGVAALMSTILRLHSEQMRPERDLVFGFVGDEETGMLTTKLIAAHPWVANAEFAVNTDAGGGLLDDDTGKRLIYLVQGAEKTYASFKLLVTNEGGHSSRPRADN
;
A
#
# COMPACT_ATOMS: atom_id res chain seq x y z
N PHE A 1 -0.62 0.75 -14.17
CA PHE A 1 -0.73 2.14 -13.63
C PHE A 1 0.61 2.57 -13.04
N ARG A 2 1.14 3.72 -13.49
CA ARG A 2 2.28 4.40 -12.87
C ARG A 2 1.74 5.33 -11.79
N THR A 3 1.54 4.81 -10.62
CA THR A 3 0.92 5.52 -9.48
C THR A 3 1.92 6.28 -8.62
N ALA A 4 3.03 6.73 -9.21
CA ALA A 4 4.00 7.60 -8.55
C ALA A 4 3.43 9.03 -8.41
N GLU A 5 3.97 9.79 -7.46
CA GLU A 5 3.60 11.19 -7.24
C GLU A 5 3.66 12.01 -8.53
N GLY A 6 2.70 12.88 -8.74
CA GLY A 6 2.59 13.72 -9.95
C GLY A 6 2.08 13.02 -11.21
N GLN A 7 1.97 11.69 -11.23
CA GLN A 7 1.48 10.93 -12.39
C GLN A 7 -0.05 10.88 -12.47
N LYS A 8 -0.76 11.25 -11.41
CA LYS A 8 -2.24 11.34 -11.34
C LYS A 8 -2.99 10.05 -11.71
N GLN A 9 -2.34 8.89 -11.54
CA GLN A 9 -2.93 7.60 -11.92
C GLN A 9 -3.58 6.82 -10.78
N VAL A 10 -3.49 7.30 -9.54
CA VAL A 10 -4.14 6.65 -8.40
C VAL A 10 -5.66 6.61 -8.58
N PRO A 11 -6.36 7.72 -8.95
CA PRO A 11 -7.80 7.67 -9.19
C PRO A 11 -8.21 6.70 -10.32
N ALA A 12 -7.41 6.61 -11.37
CA ALA A 12 -7.66 5.66 -12.45
C ALA A 12 -7.51 4.19 -11.99
N MET A 13 -6.55 3.92 -11.10
CA MET A 13 -6.39 2.61 -10.48
C MET A 13 -7.57 2.29 -9.55
N VAL A 14 -8.01 3.23 -8.73
CA VAL A 14 -9.21 3.07 -7.87
C VAL A 14 -10.44 2.78 -8.71
N ALA A 15 -10.66 3.53 -9.79
CA ALA A 15 -11.78 3.29 -10.71
C ALA A 15 -11.74 1.88 -11.31
N TYR A 16 -10.55 1.41 -11.72
CA TYR A 16 -10.36 0.05 -12.21
C TYR A 16 -10.69 -1.01 -11.15
N LEU A 17 -10.14 -0.89 -9.94
CA LEU A 17 -10.40 -1.84 -8.84
C LEU A 17 -11.90 -1.87 -8.48
N LYS A 18 -12.54 -0.70 -8.41
CA LYS A 18 -13.97 -0.59 -8.16
C LYS A 18 -14.79 -1.26 -9.26
N ASP A 19 -14.44 -1.09 -10.53
CA ASP A 19 -15.08 -1.74 -11.65
C ASP A 19 -14.96 -3.28 -11.57
N VAL A 20 -13.78 -3.80 -11.21
CA VAL A 20 -13.58 -5.24 -10.99
C VAL A 20 -14.54 -5.77 -9.92
N LEU A 21 -14.63 -5.09 -8.78
CA LEU A 21 -15.53 -5.48 -7.68
C LEU A 21 -17.00 -5.40 -8.09
N THR A 22 -17.39 -4.33 -8.78
CA THR A 22 -18.78 -4.12 -9.23
C THR A 22 -19.19 -5.20 -10.23
N ARG A 23 -18.34 -5.55 -11.18
CA ARG A 23 -18.60 -6.65 -12.13
C ARG A 23 -18.69 -8.01 -11.45
N ALA A 24 -18.00 -8.21 -10.35
CA ALA A 24 -18.11 -9.42 -9.53
C ALA A 24 -19.40 -9.45 -8.67
N GLY A 25 -20.18 -8.36 -8.63
CA GLY A 25 -21.43 -8.27 -7.88
C GLY A 25 -21.27 -7.74 -6.46
N VAL A 26 -20.11 -7.21 -6.07
CA VAL A 26 -19.95 -6.55 -4.76
C VAL A 26 -20.85 -5.32 -4.69
N PRO A 27 -21.72 -5.20 -3.67
CA PRO A 27 -22.66 -4.08 -3.57
C PRO A 27 -21.96 -2.73 -3.50
N ALA A 28 -22.47 -1.75 -4.23
CA ALA A 28 -21.93 -0.38 -4.20
C ALA A 28 -21.98 0.25 -2.80
N SER A 29 -22.94 -0.16 -1.95
CA SER A 29 -23.03 0.26 -0.55
C SER A 29 -21.87 -0.22 0.33
N ASP A 30 -21.14 -1.21 -0.12
CA ASP A 30 -20.00 -1.79 0.58
C ASP A 30 -18.65 -1.32 -0.01
N ILE A 31 -18.68 -0.33 -0.92
CA ILE A 31 -17.51 0.29 -1.51
C ILE A 31 -17.57 1.80 -1.26
N ALA A 32 -16.56 2.35 -0.62
CA ALA A 32 -16.42 3.80 -0.43
C ALA A 32 -15.11 4.28 -1.07
N THR A 33 -15.14 5.48 -1.66
CA THR A 33 -13.96 6.17 -2.18
C THR A 33 -13.76 7.48 -1.42
N LEU A 34 -12.51 7.81 -1.08
CA LEU A 34 -12.14 8.97 -0.28
C LEU A 34 -11.08 9.76 -1.05
N ASP A 35 -11.41 11.01 -1.38
CA ASP A 35 -10.56 11.87 -2.19
C ASP A 35 -9.60 12.70 -1.34
N SER A 36 -8.36 12.82 -1.78
CA SER A 36 -7.35 13.71 -1.21
C SER A 36 -6.47 14.29 -2.32
N GLY A 37 -6.97 15.28 -3.04
CA GLY A 37 -6.26 15.90 -4.16
C GLY A 37 -5.99 14.93 -5.32
N GLU A 38 -4.72 14.66 -5.62
CA GLU A 38 -4.32 13.70 -6.66
C GLU A 38 -4.32 12.24 -6.15
N ALA A 39 -4.38 12.06 -4.82
CA ALA A 39 -4.49 10.77 -4.18
C ALA A 39 -5.95 10.41 -3.91
N GLN A 40 -6.23 9.14 -3.89
CA GLN A 40 -7.55 8.61 -3.56
C GLN A 40 -7.39 7.31 -2.78
N ALA A 41 -8.25 7.09 -1.80
CA ALA A 41 -8.35 5.80 -1.13
C ALA A 41 -9.65 5.10 -1.52
N MET A 42 -9.66 3.78 -1.36
CA MET A 42 -10.86 2.94 -1.48
C MET A 42 -10.99 2.08 -0.23
N LEU A 43 -12.22 1.98 0.27
CA LEU A 43 -12.60 1.02 1.30
C LEU A 43 -13.60 0.03 0.72
N VAL A 44 -13.42 -1.24 1.08
CA VAL A 44 -14.39 -2.30 0.76
C VAL A 44 -14.75 -3.01 2.05
N ARG A 45 -16.03 -3.14 2.33
CA ARG A 45 -16.55 -3.83 3.51
C ARG A 45 -17.13 -5.19 3.11
N VAL A 46 -16.73 -6.23 3.83
CA VAL A 46 -17.39 -7.52 3.83
C VAL A 46 -18.17 -7.63 5.14
N PRO A 47 -19.53 -7.51 5.11
CA PRO A 47 -20.32 -7.48 6.33
C PRO A 47 -20.25 -8.78 7.12
N GLY A 48 -20.07 -8.67 8.43
CA GLY A 48 -20.12 -9.78 9.37
C GLY A 48 -21.53 -10.23 9.73
N ARG A 49 -21.61 -11.38 10.41
CA ARG A 49 -22.86 -11.92 10.96
C ARG A 49 -23.26 -11.26 12.29
N GLU A 50 -22.25 -10.83 13.05
CA GLU A 50 -22.41 -10.29 14.40
C GLU A 50 -21.93 -8.84 14.48
N ARG A 51 -22.41 -8.12 15.49
CA ARG A 51 -21.93 -6.78 15.82
C ARG A 51 -20.64 -6.89 16.64
N GLY A 52 -19.52 -6.70 16.00
CA GLY A 52 -18.20 -6.65 16.62
C GLY A 52 -17.36 -5.50 16.09
N ARG A 53 -16.23 -5.24 16.76
CA ARG A 53 -15.25 -4.29 16.21
C ARG A 53 -14.67 -4.88 14.92
N PRO A 54 -14.61 -4.11 13.82
CA PRO A 54 -14.10 -4.61 12.56
C PRO A 54 -12.60 -4.90 12.61
N ILE A 55 -12.14 -5.67 11.63
CA ILE A 55 -10.71 -5.87 11.35
C ILE A 55 -10.40 -5.12 10.06
N LEU A 56 -9.36 -4.29 10.07
CA LEU A 56 -8.86 -3.62 8.88
C LEU A 56 -7.73 -4.44 8.26
N PHE A 57 -7.81 -4.64 6.96
CA PHE A 57 -6.70 -5.09 6.11
C PHE A 57 -6.30 -3.94 5.20
N SER A 58 -5.01 -3.62 5.09
CA SER A 58 -4.58 -2.48 4.28
C SER A 58 -3.42 -2.79 3.35
N ALA A 59 -3.42 -2.09 2.21
CA ALA A 59 -2.34 -2.05 1.24
C ALA A 59 -2.29 -0.66 0.62
N HIS A 60 -1.12 -0.25 0.08
CA HIS A 60 -1.03 0.98 -0.68
C HIS A 60 -0.94 0.74 -2.19
N MET A 61 -1.49 1.68 -2.95
CA MET A 61 -1.59 1.63 -4.40
C MET A 61 -0.51 2.45 -5.09
N ASP A 62 -0.02 3.49 -4.42
CA ASP A 62 1.03 4.36 -4.92
C ASP A 62 2.40 3.65 -4.87
N VAL A 63 3.36 4.24 -5.53
CA VAL A 63 4.73 3.72 -5.62
C VAL A 63 5.71 4.87 -5.66
N VAL A 64 6.91 4.68 -5.11
CA VAL A 64 8.05 5.55 -5.38
C VAL A 64 8.33 5.55 -6.88
N ASP A 65 8.65 6.70 -7.45
CA ASP A 65 8.98 6.78 -8.87
C ASP A 65 10.28 6.01 -9.18
N ALA A 66 10.50 5.72 -10.45
CA ALA A 66 11.67 5.02 -10.91
C ALA A 66 12.19 5.65 -12.20
N ARG A 67 13.50 5.83 -12.29
CA ARG A 67 14.16 6.27 -13.51
C ARG A 67 14.47 5.05 -14.36
N PRO A 68 13.98 4.99 -15.60
CA PRO A 68 14.20 3.82 -16.47
C PRO A 68 15.68 3.46 -16.66
N GLU A 69 16.57 4.44 -16.60
CA GLU A 69 18.03 4.24 -16.73
C GLU A 69 18.68 3.48 -15.56
N ASP A 70 18.00 3.41 -14.43
CA ASP A 70 18.46 2.65 -13.26
C ASP A 70 17.97 1.18 -13.28
N TRP A 71 17.24 0.78 -14.33
CA TRP A 71 16.62 -0.53 -14.43
C TRP A 71 17.05 -1.29 -15.67
N GLU A 72 17.36 -2.57 -15.55
CA GLU A 72 17.62 -3.46 -16.68
C GLU A 72 16.35 -3.76 -17.51
N ARG A 73 15.18 -3.65 -16.89
CA ARG A 73 13.85 -3.86 -17.49
C ARG A 73 13.01 -2.62 -17.29
N SER A 74 11.95 -2.44 -18.10
CA SER A 74 11.04 -1.31 -17.88
C SER A 74 10.39 -1.38 -16.49
N PRO A 75 10.58 -0.37 -15.62
CA PRO A 75 10.03 -0.42 -14.26
C PRO A 75 8.50 -0.35 -14.21
N PHE A 76 7.85 0.17 -15.25
CA PHE A 76 6.40 0.37 -15.27
C PHE A 76 5.66 -0.56 -16.24
N THR A 77 6.35 -1.59 -16.73
CA THR A 77 5.75 -2.69 -17.51
C THR A 77 5.95 -3.98 -16.73
N LEU A 78 4.85 -4.60 -16.29
CA LEU A 78 4.93 -5.87 -15.59
C LEU A 78 5.52 -6.93 -16.52
N LEU A 79 6.59 -7.55 -16.13
CA LEU A 79 7.23 -8.65 -16.82
C LEU A 79 7.29 -9.87 -15.91
N GLU A 80 6.94 -11.02 -16.44
CA GLU A 80 7.14 -12.30 -15.76
C GLU A 80 8.24 -13.09 -16.48
N GLU A 81 9.27 -13.48 -15.74
CA GLU A 81 10.34 -14.34 -16.20
C GLU A 81 10.59 -15.46 -15.18
N ASN A 82 10.46 -16.70 -15.61
CA ASN A 82 10.71 -17.87 -14.77
C ASN A 82 9.92 -17.89 -13.44
N GLY A 83 8.69 -17.41 -13.43
CA GLY A 83 7.85 -17.33 -12.25
C GLY A 83 8.15 -16.15 -11.32
N VAL A 84 9.02 -15.22 -11.73
CA VAL A 84 9.34 -14.00 -11.01
C VAL A 84 8.76 -12.79 -11.74
N PHE A 85 8.05 -11.94 -11.00
CA PHE A 85 7.51 -10.69 -11.51
C PHE A 85 8.49 -9.54 -11.30
N TYR A 86 8.78 -8.80 -12.37
CA TYR A 86 9.63 -7.63 -12.37
C TYR A 86 8.82 -6.36 -12.66
N GLY A 87 9.06 -5.32 -11.88
CA GLY A 87 8.44 -4.00 -12.06
C GLY A 87 8.37 -3.20 -10.76
N ARG A 88 8.26 -1.89 -10.86
CA ARG A 88 8.03 -1.01 -9.72
C ARG A 88 6.65 -1.31 -9.11
N GLY A 89 6.61 -1.62 -7.81
CA GLY A 89 5.38 -1.96 -7.09
C GLY A 89 5.00 -3.44 -7.11
N THR A 90 5.79 -4.34 -7.76
CA THR A 90 5.48 -5.79 -7.75
C THR A 90 5.56 -6.40 -6.37
N THR A 91 6.38 -5.86 -5.47
CA THR A 91 6.46 -6.25 -4.06
C THR A 91 5.80 -5.18 -3.20
N ASP A 92 6.18 -3.94 -3.38
CA ASP A 92 5.81 -2.79 -2.58
C ASP A 92 4.89 -1.86 -3.40
N ASN A 93 3.58 -1.87 -3.19
CA ASN A 93 2.80 -2.87 -2.44
C ASN A 93 1.61 -3.38 -3.27
N LYS A 94 1.73 -3.37 -4.62
CA LYS A 94 0.64 -3.85 -5.51
C LYS A 94 0.41 -5.36 -5.41
N ALA A 95 1.41 -6.13 -4.94
CA ALA A 95 1.18 -7.52 -4.57
C ALA A 95 0.16 -7.63 -3.42
N GLY A 96 0.30 -6.79 -2.39
CA GLY A 96 -0.67 -6.66 -1.31
C GLY A 96 -2.05 -6.26 -1.82
N VAL A 97 -2.12 -5.24 -2.70
CA VAL A 97 -3.38 -4.84 -3.35
C VAL A 97 -4.03 -6.02 -4.07
N ALA A 98 -3.27 -6.77 -4.88
CA ALA A 98 -3.79 -7.92 -5.63
C ALA A 98 -4.26 -9.04 -4.69
N ALA A 99 -3.52 -9.33 -3.63
CA ALA A 99 -3.88 -10.33 -2.63
C ALA A 99 -5.18 -9.98 -1.90
N LEU A 100 -5.33 -8.72 -1.46
CA LEU A 100 -6.55 -8.25 -0.81
C LEU A 100 -7.74 -8.24 -1.77
N MET A 101 -7.57 -7.78 -3.01
CA MET A 101 -8.62 -7.84 -4.04
C MET A 101 -9.07 -9.27 -4.32
N SER A 102 -8.12 -10.19 -4.50
CA SER A 102 -8.42 -11.62 -4.69
C SER A 102 -9.19 -12.20 -3.50
N THR A 103 -8.81 -11.82 -2.28
CA THR A 103 -9.48 -12.24 -1.05
C THR A 103 -10.93 -11.74 -1.01
N ILE A 104 -11.18 -10.47 -1.31
CA ILE A 104 -12.53 -9.90 -1.36
C ILE A 104 -13.39 -10.65 -2.38
N LEU A 105 -12.88 -10.84 -3.59
CA LEU A 105 -13.58 -11.54 -4.68
C LEU A 105 -13.91 -12.97 -4.27
N ARG A 106 -13.00 -13.66 -3.62
CA ARG A 106 -13.20 -15.01 -3.12
C ARG A 106 -14.26 -15.05 -2.03
N LEU A 107 -14.15 -14.20 -1.00
CA LEU A 107 -15.15 -14.11 0.08
C LEU A 107 -16.55 -13.85 -0.48
N HIS A 108 -16.65 -12.98 -1.49
CA HIS A 108 -17.91 -12.67 -2.14
C HIS A 108 -18.46 -13.86 -2.94
N SER A 109 -17.64 -14.51 -3.77
CA SER A 109 -18.05 -15.63 -4.61
C SER A 109 -18.43 -16.86 -3.79
N GLU A 110 -17.76 -17.12 -2.68
CA GLU A 110 -18.05 -18.20 -1.74
C GLU A 110 -19.22 -17.85 -0.79
N GLN A 111 -19.78 -16.63 -0.89
CA GLN A 111 -20.81 -16.11 0.00
C GLN A 111 -20.45 -16.22 1.48
N MET A 112 -19.13 -16.12 1.76
CA MET A 112 -18.61 -16.22 3.10
C MET A 112 -19.03 -15.02 3.94
N ARG A 113 -19.58 -15.29 5.12
CA ARG A 113 -19.93 -14.26 6.11
C ARG A 113 -19.07 -14.44 7.34
N PRO A 114 -18.08 -13.58 7.56
CA PRO A 114 -17.25 -13.61 8.77
C PRO A 114 -18.09 -13.29 10.02
N GLU A 115 -17.56 -13.54 11.20
CA GLU A 115 -18.25 -13.19 12.46
C GLU A 115 -18.42 -11.68 12.61
N ARG A 116 -17.40 -10.92 12.26
CA ARG A 116 -17.37 -9.44 12.30
C ARG A 116 -17.06 -8.84 10.95
N ASP A 117 -17.32 -7.57 10.78
CA ASP A 117 -16.98 -6.87 9.54
C ASP A 117 -15.48 -6.97 9.26
N LEU A 118 -15.14 -7.33 8.03
CA LEU A 118 -13.79 -7.16 7.48
C LEU A 118 -13.81 -5.93 6.58
N VAL A 119 -12.88 -5.01 6.82
CA VAL A 119 -12.73 -3.80 6.03
C VAL A 119 -11.39 -3.86 5.32
N PHE A 120 -11.40 -3.68 4.01
CA PHE A 120 -10.20 -3.66 3.18
C PHE A 120 -9.95 -2.22 2.74
N GLY A 121 -8.80 -1.68 3.10
CA GLY A 121 -8.40 -0.31 2.81
C GLY A 121 -7.24 -0.26 1.82
N PHE A 122 -7.43 0.51 0.76
CA PHE A 122 -6.43 0.76 -0.27
C PHE A 122 -6.09 2.25 -0.25
N VAL A 123 -4.89 2.59 0.21
CA VAL A 123 -4.41 3.98 0.32
C VAL A 123 -3.61 4.36 -0.93
N GLY A 124 -3.55 5.64 -1.24
CA GLY A 124 -2.97 6.11 -2.49
C GLY A 124 -1.87 7.15 -2.36
N ASP A 125 -1.30 7.36 -1.17
CA ASP A 125 -0.23 8.30 -0.90
C ASP A 125 0.62 7.88 0.33
N GLU A 126 0.84 6.58 0.49
CA GLU A 126 1.64 6.03 1.59
C GLU A 126 3.09 6.49 1.48
N GLU A 127 3.65 6.45 0.29
CA GLU A 127 5.03 6.83 -0.04
C GLU A 127 5.29 8.35 0.04
N THR A 128 4.26 9.15 0.33
CA THR A 128 4.35 10.60 0.31
C THR A 128 3.70 11.25 1.53
N GLY A 129 2.42 11.61 1.46
CA GLY A 129 1.75 12.44 2.46
C GLY A 129 0.96 11.70 3.52
N MET A 130 0.62 10.43 3.29
CA MET A 130 -0.23 9.59 4.15
C MET A 130 -1.58 10.23 4.50
N LEU A 131 -2.10 11.12 3.65
CA LEU A 131 -3.38 11.80 3.90
C LEU A 131 -4.54 10.82 3.74
N THR A 132 -4.47 9.96 2.75
CA THR A 132 -5.50 8.93 2.51
C THR A 132 -5.53 7.90 3.63
N THR A 133 -4.40 7.59 4.26
CA THR A 133 -4.33 6.76 5.46
C THR A 133 -5.11 7.39 6.63
N LYS A 134 -4.95 8.71 6.83
CA LYS A 134 -5.72 9.45 7.84
C LYS A 134 -7.22 9.46 7.56
N LEU A 135 -7.60 9.60 6.27
CA LEU A 135 -9.01 9.55 5.87
C LEU A 135 -9.61 8.17 6.14
N ILE A 136 -8.91 7.08 5.81
CA ILE A 136 -9.35 5.72 6.11
C ILE A 136 -9.49 5.51 7.61
N ALA A 137 -8.52 5.93 8.41
CA ALA A 137 -8.54 5.76 9.87
C ALA A 137 -9.72 6.50 10.54
N ALA A 138 -10.15 7.63 9.97
CA ALA A 138 -11.29 8.40 10.45
C ALA A 138 -12.65 7.89 9.93
N HIS A 139 -12.67 7.00 8.94
CA HIS A 139 -13.92 6.52 8.34
C HIS A 139 -14.73 5.67 9.33
N PRO A 140 -16.08 5.81 9.39
CA PRO A 140 -16.92 5.08 10.35
C PRO A 140 -16.75 3.55 10.33
N TRP A 141 -16.38 2.96 9.19
CA TRP A 141 -16.13 1.52 9.10
C TRP A 141 -14.82 1.09 9.78
N VAL A 142 -13.91 2.03 10.06
CA VAL A 142 -12.54 1.75 10.52
C VAL A 142 -12.25 2.34 11.89
N ALA A 143 -12.87 3.48 12.23
CA ALA A 143 -12.51 4.29 13.40
C ALA A 143 -12.48 3.53 14.74
N ASN A 144 -13.21 2.43 14.87
CA ASN A 144 -13.21 1.57 16.05
C ASN A 144 -12.67 0.16 15.75
N ALA A 145 -11.89 -0.03 14.69
CA ALA A 145 -11.29 -1.33 14.39
C ALA A 145 -10.54 -1.90 15.60
N GLU A 146 -10.61 -3.21 15.77
CA GLU A 146 -9.91 -3.87 16.88
C GLU A 146 -8.42 -3.91 16.65
N PHE A 147 -8.03 -4.22 15.42
CA PHE A 147 -6.65 -4.15 14.94
C PHE A 147 -6.63 -3.99 13.42
N ALA A 148 -5.45 -3.69 12.90
CA ALA A 148 -5.18 -3.64 11.48
C ALA A 148 -4.09 -4.65 11.11
N VAL A 149 -4.23 -5.23 9.92
CA VAL A 149 -3.21 -6.06 9.26
C VAL A 149 -2.77 -5.31 8.01
N ASN A 150 -1.52 -4.89 7.97
CA ASN A 150 -0.93 -4.24 6.81
C ASN A 150 -0.11 -5.26 6.00
N THR A 151 -0.22 -5.20 4.67
CA THR A 151 0.49 -6.10 3.75
C THR A 151 1.87 -5.58 3.34
N ASP A 152 2.27 -4.42 3.85
CA ASP A 152 3.47 -3.71 3.43
C ASP A 152 4.74 -4.17 4.15
N ALA A 153 4.61 -4.94 5.20
CA ALA A 153 5.73 -5.46 5.95
C ALA A 153 5.59 -6.95 6.24
N GLY A 154 6.68 -7.54 6.67
CA GLY A 154 6.76 -8.97 6.88
C GLY A 154 7.41 -9.67 5.69
N GLY A 155 7.11 -10.94 5.53
CA GLY A 155 7.66 -11.75 4.44
C GLY A 155 7.99 -13.15 4.88
N GLY A 156 8.63 -13.89 3.99
CA GLY A 156 9.08 -15.25 4.27
C GLY A 156 10.46 -15.49 3.69
N LEU A 157 11.20 -16.36 4.32
CA LEU A 157 12.45 -16.88 3.80
C LEU A 157 12.21 -18.30 3.28
N LEU A 158 12.71 -18.55 2.09
CA LEU A 158 12.77 -19.88 1.51
C LEU A 158 14.22 -20.35 1.51
N ASP A 159 14.38 -21.64 1.58
CA ASP A 159 15.67 -22.29 1.29
C ASP A 159 15.88 -22.25 -0.23
N ASP A 160 16.97 -21.67 -0.67
CA ASP A 160 17.24 -21.44 -2.10
C ASP A 160 17.40 -22.75 -2.90
N ASP A 161 17.89 -23.82 -2.27
CA ASP A 161 18.14 -25.10 -2.94
C ASP A 161 16.88 -25.98 -3.03
N THR A 162 16.06 -25.94 -2.00
CA THR A 162 14.90 -26.86 -1.86
C THR A 162 13.55 -26.19 -2.03
N GLY A 163 13.50 -24.85 -2.03
CA GLY A 163 12.25 -24.07 -1.99
C GLY A 163 11.44 -24.26 -0.69
N LYS A 164 12.04 -24.87 0.33
CA LYS A 164 11.37 -25.11 1.60
C LYS A 164 11.18 -23.82 2.37
N ARG A 165 10.00 -23.63 2.91
CA ARG A 165 9.69 -22.48 3.80
C ARG A 165 10.46 -22.61 5.10
N LEU A 166 11.28 -21.62 5.41
CA LEU A 166 12.11 -21.59 6.62
C LEU A 166 11.47 -20.74 7.72
N ILE A 167 11.11 -19.49 7.42
CA ILE A 167 10.62 -18.52 8.38
C ILE A 167 9.53 -17.66 7.74
N TYR A 168 8.50 -17.32 8.53
CA TYR A 168 7.59 -16.23 8.25
C TYR A 168 7.84 -15.10 9.25
N LEU A 169 7.94 -13.87 8.75
CA LEU A 169 8.13 -12.68 9.55
C LEU A 169 6.81 -11.91 9.64
N VAL A 170 6.42 -11.55 10.85
CA VAL A 170 5.29 -10.66 11.13
C VAL A 170 5.83 -9.48 11.92
N GLN A 171 5.65 -8.28 11.40
CA GLN A 171 6.02 -7.06 12.09
C GLN A 171 4.91 -6.69 13.08
N GLY A 172 5.20 -6.79 14.36
CA GLY A 172 4.22 -6.54 15.45
C GLY A 172 4.30 -5.12 16.03
N ALA A 173 5.26 -4.31 15.59
CA ALA A 173 5.42 -2.92 16.04
C ALA A 173 6.16 -2.09 15.00
N GLU A 174 5.96 -0.78 15.04
CA GLU A 174 6.59 0.19 14.14
C GLU A 174 7.51 1.12 14.91
N LYS A 175 8.59 1.57 14.25
CA LYS A 175 9.48 2.60 14.79
C LYS A 175 8.84 3.97 14.59
N THR A 176 9.12 4.88 15.53
CA THR A 176 8.75 6.28 15.35
C THR A 176 9.63 6.91 14.25
N TYR A 177 8.98 7.43 13.22
CA TYR A 177 9.65 8.16 12.15
C TYR A 177 10.02 9.57 12.63
N ALA A 178 11.25 9.98 12.37
CA ALA A 178 11.73 11.33 12.65
C ALA A 178 12.70 11.79 11.56
N SER A 179 12.42 12.96 10.99
CA SER A 179 13.32 13.62 10.04
C SER A 179 14.16 14.68 10.74
N PHE A 180 15.42 14.74 10.40
CA PHE A 180 16.35 15.74 10.89
C PHE A 180 16.97 16.48 9.71
N LYS A 181 17.11 17.81 9.83
CA LYS A 181 17.87 18.63 8.91
C LYS A 181 19.14 19.10 9.62
N LEU A 182 20.29 18.62 9.15
CA LEU A 182 21.57 19.18 9.59
C LEU A 182 21.88 20.41 8.73
N LEU A 183 22.00 21.57 9.36
CA LEU A 183 22.36 22.81 8.71
C LEU A 183 23.72 23.27 9.24
N VAL A 184 24.71 23.30 8.36
CA VAL A 184 26.04 23.86 8.66
C VAL A 184 26.16 25.18 7.88
N THR A 185 26.46 26.24 8.59
CA THR A 185 26.61 27.58 8.00
C THR A 185 27.89 28.23 8.51
N ASN A 186 28.52 29.02 7.66
CA ASN A 186 29.58 29.95 8.03
C ASN A 186 29.46 31.21 7.18
N GLU A 187 30.32 32.23 7.45
CA GLU A 187 30.34 33.45 6.68
C GLU A 187 30.84 33.31 5.23
N GLY A 188 31.26 32.09 4.88
CA GLY A 188 31.86 31.82 3.59
C GLY A 188 33.35 32.24 3.53
N GLY A 189 33.95 32.02 2.38
CA GLY A 189 35.34 32.31 2.15
C GLY A 189 35.89 31.63 0.90
N HIS A 190 37.16 31.78 0.65
CA HIS A 190 37.82 31.14 -0.49
C HIS A 190 38.10 29.65 -0.17
N SER A 191 37.66 28.73 -1.01
CA SER A 191 37.75 27.30 -0.78
C SER A 191 39.17 26.73 -0.55
N SER A 192 40.19 27.43 -1.09
CA SER A 192 41.61 27.03 -0.88
C SER A 192 42.22 27.62 0.41
N ARG A 193 41.46 28.34 1.20
CA ARG A 193 41.94 28.97 2.45
C ARG A 193 40.98 28.57 3.57
N PRO A 194 41.14 27.35 4.09
CA PRO A 194 40.28 26.89 5.18
C PRO A 194 40.46 27.73 6.42
N ARG A 195 39.37 28.06 7.09
CA ARG A 195 39.31 28.83 8.33
C ARG A 195 39.00 27.90 9.50
N ALA A 196 39.33 28.33 10.71
CA ALA A 196 39.05 27.52 11.92
C ALA A 196 37.54 27.37 12.23
N ASP A 197 36.72 28.22 11.59
CA ASP A 197 35.27 28.28 11.73
C ASP A 197 34.51 27.60 10.55
N ASN A 198 35.23 26.87 9.69
CA ASN A 198 34.63 26.10 8.59
C ASN A 198 34.08 24.77 9.07
#